data_510b2ceffb9289e453337880915e935e
#
_entry.id   510b2ceffb9289e453337880915e935e
#
_cell.length_a   1.000
_cell.length_b   1.000
_cell.length_c   1.000
_cell.angle_alpha   90.00
_cell.angle_beta   90.00
_cell.angle_gamma   90.00
#
_symmetry.space_group_name_H-M   'P 1'
#
loop_
_entity.id
_entity.type
_entity.pdbx_description
1 polymer ?
#
loop_
_entity_poly.entity_id
_entity_poly.type
_entity_poly.pdbx_seq_one_letter_code
_entity_poly.pdbx_strand_id
1 'polypeptide(L)'
;VSRGLGDVYKRQGFMSKNIAIFASGNGTNAENIIRYFREKGSARVALVLTNRQNAFVLERAKGLGVPCVWFAKSDWESGELVLSTLREYDIDFVVLAGFLARVPDNILHAYPNKMINIHPSLLPKFGGKGMYGDRVHEAVIASGEKESGITIHYTNEHYDEGGIICQQKCPVLPGDTPEELAQRIHRLEYEYYPKVIEELVEGLSPSYL
;
A
#
# COMPACT_ATOMS: atom_id res chain seq x y z
N VAL A 1 9.19 -14.17 32.10
CA VAL A 1 8.47 -13.79 30.91
C VAL A 1 9.02 -12.48 30.40
N SER A 2 9.77 -12.56 29.36
CA SER A 2 10.25 -11.36 28.68
C SER A 2 9.04 -10.60 28.12
N ARG A 3 8.63 -9.56 28.79
CA ARG A 3 7.78 -8.57 28.19
C ARG A 3 8.61 -7.90 27.11
N GLY A 4 8.22 -8.10 25.86
CA GLY A 4 8.99 -7.62 24.73
C GLY A 4 9.13 -6.10 24.71
N LEU A 5 10.02 -5.61 23.87
CA LEU A 5 10.22 -4.17 23.61
C LEU A 5 8.91 -3.40 23.45
N GLY A 6 7.87 -4.02 22.90
CA GLY A 6 6.54 -3.42 22.76
C GLY A 6 5.90 -2.99 24.09
N ASP A 7 6.10 -3.75 25.16
CA ASP A 7 5.54 -3.40 26.48
C ASP A 7 6.32 -2.25 27.13
N VAL A 8 7.61 -2.16 26.88
CA VAL A 8 8.43 -1.06 27.36
C VAL A 8 8.04 0.24 26.66
N TYR A 9 7.82 0.21 25.36
CA TYR A 9 7.36 1.36 24.58
C TYR A 9 5.95 1.81 25.00
N LYS A 10 5.04 0.89 25.26
CA LYS A 10 3.71 1.22 25.80
C LYS A 10 3.78 1.95 27.13
N ARG A 11 4.69 1.53 28.01
CA ARG A 11 4.89 2.18 29.34
C ARG A 11 5.49 3.58 29.22
N GLN A 12 6.27 3.85 28.18
CA GLN A 12 6.90 5.15 27.96
C GLN A 12 6.03 6.10 27.11
N GLY A 13 4.80 5.71 26.75
CA GLY A 13 3.93 6.51 25.88
C GLY A 13 4.28 6.42 24.40
N PHE A 14 5.28 5.62 24.03
CA PHE A 14 5.66 5.37 22.63
C PHE A 14 4.97 4.10 22.16
N MET A 15 3.73 4.24 21.67
CA MET A 15 3.01 3.12 21.09
C MET A 15 3.47 2.92 19.65
N SER A 16 4.13 1.78 19.39
CA SER A 16 4.40 1.35 18.02
C SER A 16 3.08 1.11 17.29
N LYS A 17 2.90 1.73 16.14
CA LYS A 17 1.71 1.55 15.30
C LYS A 17 1.80 0.24 14.52
N ASN A 18 0.67 -0.39 14.32
CA ASN A 18 0.54 -1.62 13.55
C ASN A 18 -0.05 -1.31 12.17
N ILE A 19 0.64 -1.77 11.15
CA ILE A 19 0.26 -1.58 9.74
C ILE A 19 -0.24 -2.90 9.18
N ALA A 20 -1.34 -2.86 8.42
CA ALA A 20 -1.75 -3.95 7.55
C ALA A 20 -1.50 -3.55 6.09
N ILE A 21 -1.04 -4.48 5.29
CA ILE A 21 -0.86 -4.30 3.84
C ILE A 21 -1.86 -5.19 3.11
N PHE A 22 -2.61 -4.61 2.16
CA PHE A 22 -3.48 -5.36 1.25
C PHE A 22 -2.78 -5.45 -0.12
N ALA A 23 -2.63 -6.66 -0.63
CA ALA A 23 -1.96 -6.90 -1.90
C ALA A 23 -2.63 -8.06 -2.65
N SER A 24 -2.74 -7.96 -3.97
CA SER A 24 -3.39 -8.98 -4.81
C SER A 24 -2.40 -9.87 -5.58
N GLY A 25 -1.15 -9.47 -5.70
CA GLY A 25 -0.22 -10.09 -6.64
C GLY A 25 1.10 -10.52 -6.03
N ASN A 26 2.17 -10.11 -6.67
CA ASN A 26 3.53 -10.56 -6.39
C ASN A 26 4.05 -10.13 -5.01
N GLY A 27 3.63 -8.97 -4.51
CA GLY A 27 3.98 -8.51 -3.17
C GLY A 27 5.39 -7.94 -3.04
N THR A 28 6.04 -7.54 -4.12
CA THR A 28 7.37 -6.93 -4.06
C THR A 28 7.36 -5.61 -3.27
N ASN A 29 6.33 -4.81 -3.46
CA ASN A 29 6.16 -3.56 -2.72
C ASN A 29 5.87 -3.84 -1.24
N ALA A 30 5.02 -4.84 -0.95
CA ALA A 30 4.76 -5.28 0.42
C ALA A 30 6.05 -5.74 1.12
N GLU A 31 6.88 -6.54 0.45
CA GLU A 31 8.17 -6.96 1.00
C GLU A 31 9.08 -5.78 1.30
N ASN A 32 9.17 -4.83 0.39
CA ASN A 32 9.98 -3.62 0.58
C ASN A 32 9.53 -2.82 1.81
N ILE A 33 8.22 -2.66 1.99
CA ILE A 33 7.64 -1.97 3.15
C ILE A 33 7.94 -2.73 4.45
N ILE A 34 7.79 -4.05 4.45
CA ILE A 34 8.09 -4.88 5.62
C ILE A 34 9.55 -4.72 6.03
N ARG A 35 10.48 -4.81 5.07
CA ARG A 35 11.92 -4.68 5.33
C ARG A 35 12.29 -3.29 5.84
N TYR A 36 11.67 -2.26 5.27
CA TYR A 36 11.88 -0.88 5.68
C TYR A 36 11.55 -0.68 7.17
N PHE A 37 10.36 -1.11 7.59
CA PHE A 37 9.93 -0.91 8.98
C PHE A 37 10.66 -1.81 9.98
N ARG A 38 11.16 -2.97 9.55
CA ARG A 38 12.04 -3.80 10.39
C ARG A 38 13.35 -3.09 10.69
N GLU A 39 13.91 -2.43 9.70
CA GLU A 39 15.17 -1.69 9.88
C GLU A 39 14.95 -0.42 10.70
N LYS A 40 13.90 0.34 10.40
CA LYS A 40 13.61 1.62 11.08
C LYS A 40 13.05 1.43 12.49
N GLY A 41 12.22 0.45 12.72
CA GLY A 41 11.59 0.22 14.02
C GLY A 41 10.54 1.25 14.44
N SER A 42 10.17 2.18 13.54
CA SER A 42 9.21 3.25 13.81
C SER A 42 7.75 2.78 13.82
N ALA A 43 7.48 1.67 13.16
CA ALA A 43 6.19 1.01 13.12
C ALA A 43 6.39 -0.47 12.78
N ARG A 44 5.31 -1.25 12.80
CA ARG A 44 5.37 -2.67 12.51
C ARG A 44 4.34 -3.06 11.47
N VAL A 45 4.74 -3.77 10.44
CA VAL A 45 3.81 -4.47 9.56
C VAL A 45 3.39 -5.75 10.27
N ALA A 46 2.18 -5.76 10.82
CA ALA A 46 1.68 -6.85 11.64
C ALA A 46 0.89 -7.90 10.84
N LEU A 47 0.40 -7.53 9.64
CA LEU A 47 -0.53 -8.35 8.87
C LEU A 47 -0.47 -8.00 7.40
N VAL A 48 -0.57 -9.03 6.56
CA VAL A 48 -0.80 -8.87 5.11
C VAL A 48 -2.09 -9.58 4.76
N LEU A 49 -2.96 -8.93 4.01
CA LEU A 49 -4.20 -9.52 3.52
C LEU A 49 -4.21 -9.56 2.00
N THR A 50 -4.77 -10.63 1.44
CA THR A 50 -4.93 -10.77 -0.01
C THR A 50 -6.32 -11.30 -0.36
N ASN A 51 -6.78 -10.93 -1.56
CA ASN A 51 -8.03 -11.41 -2.14
C ASN A 51 -7.83 -12.59 -3.09
N ARG A 52 -6.58 -13.03 -3.30
CA ARG A 52 -6.27 -14.13 -4.20
C ARG A 52 -5.58 -15.27 -3.46
N GLN A 53 -6.15 -16.45 -3.56
CA GLN A 53 -5.69 -17.66 -2.86
C GLN A 53 -4.26 -18.06 -3.22
N ASN A 54 -3.84 -17.80 -4.45
CA ASN A 54 -2.53 -18.17 -4.97
C ASN A 54 -1.59 -16.97 -5.19
N ALA A 55 -1.87 -15.83 -4.57
CA ALA A 55 -1.00 -14.67 -4.69
C ALA A 55 0.38 -14.95 -4.09
N PHE A 56 1.44 -14.58 -4.80
CA PHE A 56 2.80 -14.82 -4.35
C PHE A 56 3.16 -14.02 -3.09
N VAL A 57 2.41 -12.95 -2.80
CA VAL A 57 2.57 -12.21 -1.54
C VAL A 57 2.41 -13.09 -0.31
N LEU A 58 1.61 -14.17 -0.40
CA LEU A 58 1.47 -15.16 0.69
C LEU A 58 2.82 -15.83 1.00
N GLU A 59 3.57 -16.22 -0.02
CA GLU A 59 4.90 -16.82 0.15
C GLU A 59 5.93 -15.80 0.66
N ARG A 60 5.88 -14.58 0.15
CA ARG A 60 6.77 -13.51 0.62
C ARG A 60 6.57 -13.19 2.10
N ALA A 61 5.34 -13.00 2.50
CA ALA A 61 4.99 -12.71 3.90
C ALA A 61 5.40 -13.85 4.82
N LYS A 62 5.15 -15.09 4.41
CA LYS A 62 5.56 -16.29 5.15
C LYS A 62 7.07 -16.33 5.33
N GLY A 63 7.84 -16.09 4.27
CA GLY A 63 9.30 -16.06 4.33
C GLY A 63 9.85 -14.93 5.21
N LEU A 64 9.08 -13.86 5.38
CA LEU A 64 9.43 -12.73 6.24
C LEU A 64 8.85 -12.85 7.65
N GLY A 65 8.12 -13.92 7.95
CA GLY A 65 7.53 -14.14 9.27
C GLY A 65 6.37 -13.21 9.61
N VAL A 66 5.69 -12.66 8.59
CA VAL A 66 4.51 -11.81 8.76
C VAL A 66 3.27 -12.65 8.48
N PRO A 67 2.26 -12.66 9.38
CA PRO A 67 0.99 -13.31 9.11
C PRO A 67 0.36 -12.79 7.82
N CYS A 68 -0.04 -13.70 6.95
CA CYS A 68 -0.75 -13.35 5.72
C CYS A 68 -2.01 -14.19 5.61
N VAL A 69 -3.14 -13.55 5.39
CA VAL A 69 -4.46 -14.21 5.33
C VAL A 69 -5.11 -13.92 3.98
N TRP A 70 -5.58 -14.97 3.36
CA TRP A 70 -6.43 -14.88 2.19
C TRP A 70 -7.90 -14.88 2.60
N PHE A 71 -8.67 -13.97 2.02
CA PHE A 71 -10.12 -13.95 2.15
C PHE A 71 -10.77 -14.08 0.77
N ALA A 72 -11.84 -14.88 0.69
CA ALA A 72 -12.61 -15.06 -0.52
C ALA A 72 -13.37 -13.79 -0.90
N LYS A 73 -13.84 -13.73 -2.14
CA LYS A 73 -14.58 -12.59 -2.67
C LYS A 73 -15.77 -12.19 -1.78
N SER A 74 -16.54 -13.15 -1.30
CA SER A 74 -17.68 -12.90 -0.43
C SER A 74 -17.29 -12.24 0.89
N ASP A 75 -16.15 -12.60 1.46
CA ASP A 75 -15.63 -12.00 2.68
C ASP A 75 -15.20 -10.55 2.47
N TRP A 76 -14.63 -10.25 1.30
CA TRP A 76 -14.28 -8.88 0.93
C TRP A 76 -15.53 -8.03 0.64
N GLU A 77 -16.55 -8.60 0.02
CA GLU A 77 -17.81 -7.89 -0.26
C GLU A 77 -18.56 -7.53 1.03
N SER A 78 -18.63 -8.44 1.99
CA SER A 78 -19.21 -8.20 3.31
C SER A 78 -18.32 -7.30 4.17
N GLY A 79 -17.03 -7.53 4.15
CA GLY A 79 -16.04 -6.80 4.95
C GLY A 79 -16.02 -7.15 6.44
N GLU A 80 -16.99 -7.89 6.95
CA GLU A 80 -17.11 -8.17 8.40
C GLU A 80 -15.95 -8.98 8.95
N LEU A 81 -15.60 -10.08 8.27
CA LEU A 81 -14.51 -10.94 8.70
C LEU A 81 -13.15 -10.26 8.55
N VAL A 82 -12.97 -9.52 7.47
CA VAL A 82 -11.75 -8.72 7.25
C VAL A 82 -11.60 -7.68 8.36
N LEU A 83 -12.67 -6.96 8.66
CA LEU A 83 -12.66 -5.92 9.71
C LEU A 83 -12.36 -6.51 11.09
N SER A 84 -12.97 -7.65 11.42
CA SER A 84 -12.69 -8.31 12.71
C SER A 84 -11.24 -8.78 12.82
N THR A 85 -10.65 -9.23 11.70
CA THR A 85 -9.24 -9.61 11.64
C THR A 85 -8.32 -8.39 11.84
N LEU A 86 -8.63 -7.27 11.22
CA LEU A 86 -7.88 -6.03 11.43
C LEU A 86 -7.91 -5.58 12.91
N ARG A 87 -9.05 -5.73 13.56
CA ARG A 87 -9.21 -5.44 14.99
C ARG A 87 -8.42 -6.40 15.86
N GLU A 88 -8.45 -7.68 15.54
CA GLU A 88 -7.71 -8.72 16.26
C GLU A 88 -6.19 -8.44 16.27
N TYR A 89 -5.66 -7.94 15.17
CA TYR A 89 -4.25 -7.58 15.05
C TYR A 89 -3.94 -6.13 15.48
N ASP A 90 -4.90 -5.43 16.07
CA ASP A 90 -4.75 -4.03 16.52
C ASP A 90 -4.21 -3.12 15.41
N ILE A 91 -4.73 -3.24 14.20
CA ILE A 91 -4.26 -2.46 13.06
C ILE A 91 -4.69 -0.99 13.20
N ASP A 92 -3.69 -0.11 13.13
CA ASP A 92 -3.85 1.35 13.20
C ASP A 92 -3.92 2.00 11.83
N PHE A 93 -3.28 1.41 10.83
CA PHE A 93 -3.10 2.00 9.51
C PHE A 93 -3.12 0.93 8.42
N VAL A 94 -3.79 1.20 7.30
CA VAL A 94 -3.91 0.26 6.18
C VAL A 94 -3.23 0.83 4.94
N VAL A 95 -2.40 0.01 4.32
CA VAL A 95 -1.65 0.34 3.10
C VAL A 95 -2.10 -0.58 1.98
N LEU A 96 -2.59 0.00 0.89
CA LEU A 96 -2.90 -0.75 -0.33
C LEU A 96 -1.67 -0.75 -1.23
N ALA A 97 -1.19 -1.92 -1.59
CA ALA A 97 0.00 -2.12 -2.42
C ALA A 97 -0.31 -3.10 -3.56
N GLY A 98 -0.87 -2.60 -4.64
CA GLY A 98 -1.33 -3.44 -5.75
C GLY A 98 -2.55 -4.29 -5.39
N PHE A 99 -3.47 -3.74 -4.63
CA PHE A 99 -4.71 -4.39 -4.27
C PHE A 99 -5.78 -4.09 -5.33
N LEU A 100 -6.29 -5.13 -5.99
CA LEU A 100 -7.17 -4.99 -7.14
C LEU A 100 -8.66 -5.20 -6.82
N ALA A 101 -8.99 -5.59 -5.60
CA ALA A 101 -10.38 -5.71 -5.17
C ALA A 101 -10.88 -4.37 -4.61
N ARG A 102 -12.20 -4.21 -4.56
CA ARG A 102 -12.81 -3.07 -3.90
C ARG A 102 -12.73 -3.25 -2.38
N VAL A 103 -12.35 -2.20 -1.68
CA VAL A 103 -12.43 -2.15 -0.21
C VAL A 103 -13.85 -1.76 0.17
N PRO A 104 -14.58 -2.58 0.95
CA PRO A 104 -15.97 -2.26 1.31
C PRO A 104 -16.07 -1.08 2.27
N ASP A 105 -17.22 -0.42 2.26
CA ASP A 105 -17.44 0.83 2.99
C ASP A 105 -17.22 0.69 4.50
N ASN A 106 -17.58 -0.44 5.09
CA ASN A 106 -17.39 -0.65 6.54
C ASN A 106 -15.91 -0.62 6.95
N ILE A 107 -15.03 -1.13 6.09
CA ILE A 107 -13.58 -1.06 6.32
C ILE A 107 -13.08 0.37 6.12
N LEU A 108 -13.53 1.04 5.05
CA LEU A 108 -13.16 2.44 4.78
C LEU A 108 -13.57 3.35 5.94
N HIS A 109 -14.78 3.17 6.47
CA HIS A 109 -15.29 3.97 7.58
C HIS A 109 -14.56 3.71 8.90
N ALA A 110 -13.98 2.52 9.07
CA ALA A 110 -13.21 2.18 10.27
C ALA A 110 -11.80 2.81 10.27
N TYR A 111 -11.31 3.22 9.11
CA TYR A 111 -9.95 3.79 8.94
C TYR A 111 -9.99 5.16 8.24
N PRO A 112 -10.72 6.15 8.77
CA PRO A 112 -10.79 7.48 8.16
C PRO A 112 -9.43 8.16 8.19
N ASN A 113 -8.93 8.57 7.02
CA ASN A 113 -7.60 9.16 6.85
C ASN A 113 -6.44 8.26 7.31
N LYS A 114 -6.68 6.96 7.38
CA LYS A 114 -5.70 5.94 7.81
C LYS A 114 -5.60 4.78 6.82
N MET A 115 -6.03 5.02 5.59
CA MET A 115 -5.90 4.07 4.50
C MET A 115 -5.39 4.81 3.27
N ILE A 116 -4.29 4.33 2.71
CA ILE A 116 -3.66 4.94 1.54
C ILE A 116 -3.44 3.90 0.44
N ASN A 117 -3.33 4.41 -0.79
CA ASN A 117 -3.02 3.63 -1.97
C ASN A 117 -1.90 4.30 -2.75
N ILE A 118 -1.20 3.53 -3.55
CA ILE A 118 -0.26 4.02 -4.54
C ILE A 118 -0.73 3.63 -5.94
N HIS A 119 -0.79 4.61 -6.83
CA HIS A 119 -1.17 4.41 -8.23
C HIS A 119 0.03 4.71 -9.12
N PRO A 120 0.31 3.87 -10.14
CA PRO A 120 1.51 3.98 -10.95
C PRO A 120 1.40 4.98 -12.10
N SER A 121 0.75 6.10 -11.87
CA SER A 121 0.67 7.23 -12.79
C SER A 121 0.49 8.54 -12.03
N LEU A 122 0.57 9.66 -12.76
CA LEU A 122 0.29 11.00 -12.21
C LEU A 122 -1.21 11.28 -12.29
N LEU A 123 -1.98 10.85 -11.28
CA LEU A 123 -3.42 11.09 -11.24
C LEU A 123 -3.75 12.58 -11.39
N PRO A 124 -4.83 12.95 -12.05
CA PRO A 124 -5.93 12.10 -12.56
C PRO A 124 -5.67 11.38 -13.88
N LYS A 125 -4.53 11.61 -14.52
CA LYS A 125 -4.19 10.95 -15.78
C LYS A 125 -3.99 9.44 -15.55
N PHE A 126 -4.53 8.63 -16.46
CA PHE A 126 -4.41 7.17 -16.44
C PHE A 126 -4.89 6.53 -15.14
N GLY A 127 -5.90 7.13 -14.54
CA GLY A 127 -6.64 6.57 -13.41
C GLY A 127 -7.98 5.99 -13.85
N GLY A 128 -8.72 5.47 -12.89
CA GLY A 128 -10.07 4.97 -13.09
C GLY A 128 -10.14 3.49 -13.47
N LYS A 129 -11.33 3.07 -13.90
CA LYS A 129 -11.65 1.66 -14.17
C LYS A 129 -10.73 1.06 -15.22
N GLY A 130 -10.13 -0.09 -14.90
CA GLY A 130 -9.26 -0.83 -15.82
C GLY A 130 -7.82 -0.34 -15.87
N MET A 131 -7.49 0.77 -15.21
CA MET A 131 -6.14 1.31 -15.16
C MET A 131 -5.36 0.75 -13.96
N TYR A 132 -4.74 -0.40 -14.17
CA TYR A 132 -3.89 -1.06 -13.18
C TYR A 132 -2.74 -1.81 -13.87
N GLY A 133 -1.63 -1.97 -13.14
CA GLY A 133 -0.49 -2.73 -13.61
C GLY A 133 0.08 -2.23 -14.94
N ASP A 134 0.43 -3.17 -15.81
CA ASP A 134 1.04 -2.87 -17.10
C ASP A 134 0.16 -2.06 -18.04
N ARG A 135 -1.16 -2.14 -17.88
CA ARG A 135 -2.11 -1.35 -18.68
C ARG A 135 -1.89 0.15 -18.54
N VAL A 136 -1.48 0.59 -17.37
CA VAL A 136 -1.17 2.01 -17.13
C VAL A 136 0.03 2.42 -17.98
N HIS A 137 1.10 1.63 -17.95
CA HIS A 137 2.34 1.94 -18.68
C HIS A 137 2.12 1.87 -20.19
N GLU A 138 1.37 0.90 -20.67
CA GLU A 138 0.97 0.80 -22.06
C GLU A 138 0.20 2.05 -22.52
N ALA A 139 -0.76 2.50 -21.71
CA ALA A 139 -1.56 3.69 -22.02
C ALA A 139 -0.73 4.97 -22.00
N VAL A 140 0.20 5.12 -21.05
CA VAL A 140 1.11 6.27 -20.98
C VAL A 140 1.96 6.36 -22.24
N ILE A 141 2.57 5.25 -22.65
CA ILE A 141 3.43 5.20 -23.84
C ILE A 141 2.60 5.47 -25.11
N ALA A 142 1.43 4.84 -25.23
CA ALA A 142 0.55 5.00 -26.38
C ALA A 142 0.06 6.45 -26.55
N SER A 143 -0.10 7.18 -25.45
CA SER A 143 -0.54 8.58 -25.48
C SER A 143 0.57 9.58 -25.85
N GLY A 144 1.82 9.15 -25.89
CA GLY A 144 2.95 10.01 -26.19
C GLY A 144 3.37 10.93 -25.04
N GLU A 145 2.97 10.62 -23.82
CA GLU A 145 3.39 11.39 -22.64
C GLU A 145 4.91 11.35 -22.45
N LYS A 146 5.47 12.47 -22.04
CA LYS A 146 6.92 12.60 -21.79
C LYS A 146 7.28 12.38 -20.34
N GLU A 147 6.29 12.36 -19.45
CA GLU A 147 6.43 12.13 -18.02
C GLU A 147 5.39 11.13 -17.54
N SER A 148 5.77 10.32 -16.58
CA SER A 148 4.88 9.54 -15.76
C SER A 148 5.32 9.67 -14.31
N GLY A 149 4.82 8.84 -13.41
CA GLY A 149 5.18 8.89 -12.01
C GLY A 149 4.28 8.04 -11.17
N ILE A 150 4.31 8.33 -9.89
CA ILE A 150 3.46 7.69 -8.90
C ILE A 150 2.58 8.73 -8.21
N THR A 151 1.42 8.28 -7.75
CA THR A 151 0.54 9.07 -6.89
C THR A 151 0.21 8.25 -5.64
N ILE A 152 0.53 8.80 -4.48
CA ILE A 152 0.11 8.26 -3.19
C ILE A 152 -1.07 9.10 -2.74
N HIS A 153 -2.18 8.45 -2.40
CA HIS A 153 -3.42 9.14 -2.04
C HIS A 153 -4.20 8.41 -0.96
N TYR A 154 -5.05 9.13 -0.26
CA TYR A 154 -5.99 8.52 0.66
C TYR A 154 -7.05 7.73 -0.09
N THR A 155 -7.41 6.59 0.45
CA THR A 155 -8.49 5.75 -0.07
C THR A 155 -9.75 5.99 0.75
N ASN A 156 -10.82 6.36 0.06
CA ASN A 156 -12.14 6.58 0.66
C ASN A 156 -13.24 6.02 -0.27
N GLU A 157 -14.49 6.21 0.11
CA GLU A 157 -15.66 5.73 -0.64
C GLU A 157 -15.83 6.38 -2.01
N HIS A 158 -15.07 7.44 -2.32
CA HIS A 158 -15.20 8.23 -3.54
C HIS A 158 -14.14 7.89 -4.60
N TYR A 159 -13.64 6.70 -4.69
CA TYR A 159 -12.69 6.23 -5.72
C TYR A 159 -11.75 7.30 -6.29
N ASP A 160 -10.46 7.17 -6.17
CA ASP A 160 -9.43 8.07 -6.75
C ASP A 160 -9.68 9.60 -6.58
N GLU A 161 -10.77 9.97 -5.93
CA GLU A 161 -11.07 11.35 -5.56
C GLU A 161 -10.60 11.68 -4.14
N GLY A 162 -9.96 10.72 -3.49
CA GLY A 162 -9.30 10.93 -2.21
C GLY A 162 -8.14 11.91 -2.35
N GLY A 163 -7.84 12.63 -1.28
CA GLY A 163 -6.77 13.63 -1.30
C GLY A 163 -5.43 13.05 -1.73
N ILE A 164 -4.80 13.68 -2.71
CA ILE A 164 -3.43 13.34 -3.12
C ILE A 164 -2.48 13.76 -2.01
N ILE A 165 -1.64 12.82 -1.58
CA ILE A 165 -0.65 13.04 -0.53
C ILE A 165 0.68 13.42 -1.14
N CYS A 166 1.12 12.67 -2.16
CA CYS A 166 2.44 12.80 -2.76
C CYS A 166 2.42 12.33 -4.21
N GLN A 167 3.09 13.06 -5.07
CA GLN A 167 3.36 12.63 -6.45
C GLN A 167 4.85 12.77 -6.71
N GLN A 168 5.43 11.76 -7.38
CA GLN A 168 6.82 11.80 -7.83
C GLN A 168 6.88 11.46 -9.32
N LYS A 169 7.68 12.19 -10.06
CA LYS A 169 7.76 12.10 -11.53
C LYS A 169 8.98 11.31 -11.97
N CYS A 170 8.85 10.67 -13.13
CA CYS A 170 9.97 10.13 -13.89
C CYS A 170 9.78 10.41 -15.38
N PRO A 171 10.85 10.45 -16.18
CA PRO A 171 10.72 10.62 -17.60
C PRO A 171 10.17 9.37 -18.29
N VAL A 172 9.44 9.57 -19.38
CA VAL A 172 9.17 8.54 -20.38
C VAL A 172 10.15 8.81 -21.50
N LEU A 173 11.07 7.87 -21.74
CA LEU A 173 12.14 8.05 -22.73
C LEU A 173 11.69 7.61 -24.12
N PRO A 174 12.22 8.21 -25.19
CA PRO A 174 11.92 7.74 -26.55
C PRO A 174 12.28 6.26 -26.70
N GLY A 175 11.36 5.48 -27.25
CA GLY A 175 11.56 4.04 -27.41
C GLY A 175 11.34 3.19 -26.19
N ASP A 176 10.88 3.76 -25.06
CA ASP A 176 10.53 2.98 -23.86
C ASP A 176 9.49 1.92 -24.16
N THR A 177 9.75 0.73 -23.68
CA THR A 177 8.73 -0.32 -23.58
C THR A 177 7.93 -0.14 -22.27
N PRO A 178 6.72 -0.70 -22.19
CA PRO A 178 5.97 -0.71 -20.92
C PRO A 178 6.78 -1.27 -19.75
N GLU A 179 7.59 -2.30 -19.98
CA GLU A 179 8.43 -2.94 -18.96
C GLU A 179 9.53 -2.00 -18.46
N GLU A 180 10.15 -1.24 -19.35
CA GLU A 180 11.20 -0.27 -18.98
C GLU A 180 10.60 0.87 -18.14
N LEU A 181 9.43 1.37 -18.53
CA LEU A 181 8.71 2.38 -17.75
C LEU A 181 8.29 1.81 -16.40
N ALA A 182 7.76 0.59 -16.38
CA ALA A 182 7.37 -0.08 -15.13
C ALA A 182 8.52 -0.18 -14.14
N GLN A 183 9.73 -0.53 -14.59
CA GLN A 183 10.91 -0.59 -13.74
C GLN A 183 11.24 0.77 -13.11
N ARG A 184 11.10 1.83 -13.89
CA ARG A 184 11.34 3.21 -13.42
C ARG A 184 10.32 3.62 -12.37
N ILE A 185 9.05 3.25 -12.59
CA ILE A 185 7.96 3.49 -11.65
C ILE A 185 8.17 2.70 -10.35
N HIS A 186 8.58 1.42 -10.45
CA HIS A 186 8.84 0.60 -9.25
C HIS A 186 9.95 1.20 -8.38
N ARG A 187 10.98 1.79 -8.96
CA ARG A 187 12.02 2.49 -8.18
C ARG A 187 11.45 3.65 -7.38
N LEU A 188 10.53 4.42 -7.96
CA LEU A 188 9.84 5.49 -7.25
C LEU A 188 8.98 4.96 -6.12
N GLU A 189 8.23 3.88 -6.36
CA GLU A 189 7.42 3.24 -5.33
C GLU A 189 8.28 2.77 -4.15
N TYR A 190 9.37 2.08 -4.43
CA TYR A 190 10.27 1.53 -3.40
C TYR A 190 10.96 2.62 -2.59
N GLU A 191 11.29 3.74 -3.22
CA GLU A 191 11.92 4.87 -2.55
C GLU A 191 10.93 5.65 -1.68
N TYR A 192 9.78 6.02 -2.23
CA TYR A 192 8.90 7.00 -1.61
C TYR A 192 7.79 6.41 -0.75
N TYR A 193 7.23 5.25 -1.13
CA TYR A 193 6.07 4.72 -0.41
C TYR A 193 6.36 4.43 1.06
N PRO A 194 7.43 3.72 1.42
CA PRO A 194 7.72 3.47 2.84
C PRO A 194 7.94 4.75 3.65
N LYS A 195 8.61 5.73 3.07
CA LYS A 195 8.88 7.01 3.76
C LYS A 195 7.61 7.80 4.03
N VAL A 196 6.70 7.86 3.04
CA VAL A 196 5.41 8.52 3.20
C VAL A 196 4.54 7.81 4.22
N ILE A 197 4.51 6.47 4.19
CA ILE A 197 3.81 5.67 5.19
C ILE A 197 4.33 6.02 6.60
N GLU A 198 5.63 6.04 6.79
CA GLU A 198 6.26 6.35 8.07
C GLU A 198 5.83 7.72 8.60
N GLU A 199 5.87 8.75 7.76
CA GLU A 199 5.45 10.09 8.14
C GLU A 199 3.97 10.14 8.55
N LEU A 200 3.09 9.50 7.77
CA LEU A 200 1.66 9.46 8.07
C LEU A 200 1.33 8.69 9.35
N VAL A 201 2.00 7.57 9.56
CA VAL A 201 1.82 6.74 10.76
C VAL A 201 2.29 7.49 12.01
N GLU A 202 3.31 8.30 11.90
CA GLU A 202 3.79 9.18 12.99
C GLU A 202 2.92 10.42 13.18
N GLY A 203 1.92 10.65 12.33
CA GLY A 203 1.05 11.81 12.38
C GLY A 203 1.66 13.08 11.82
N LEU A 204 2.72 12.96 11.03
CA LEU A 204 3.40 14.09 10.41
C LEU A 204 2.78 14.43 9.05
N SER A 205 2.93 15.68 8.62
CA SER A 205 2.62 16.07 7.26
C SER A 205 3.75 15.59 6.33
N PRO A 206 3.43 14.94 5.20
CA PRO A 206 4.46 14.43 4.30
C PRO A 206 5.36 15.55 3.75
N SER A 207 6.67 15.36 3.90
CA SER A 207 7.68 16.32 3.43
C SER A 207 7.90 16.29 1.92
N TYR A 208 7.24 15.37 1.21
CA TYR A 208 7.37 15.16 -0.22
C TYR A 208 6.19 15.73 -1.03
N LEU A 209 5.44 16.64 -0.47
CA LEU A 209 4.35 17.34 -1.15
C LEU A 209 4.87 18.35 -2.16
#